data_c8118940a5172f5c3c02f671922f1b62
#
_entry.id   c8118940a5172f5c3c02f671922f1b62
#
_cell.length_a   1.000
_cell.length_b   1.000
_cell.length_c   1.000
_cell.angle_alpha   90.00
_cell.angle_beta   90.00
_cell.angle_gamma   90.00
#
_symmetry.space_group_name_H-M   'P 1'
#
loop_
_entity.id
_entity.type
_entity.pdbx_description
1 polymer ?
#
loop_
_entity_poly.entity_id
_entity_poly.type
_entity_poly.pdbx_seq_one_letter_code
_entity_poly.pdbx_strand_id
1 'polypeptide(L)'
;MKKILMIATGGTIASKETENGLTPAMTGEELAASVPGIKDKCEITVMQLMNIDSTNMRPRLWQLMSDTIIEHYNDYDGFVILHGTDTMAYTAAALSYLIQDSPKPIVLTGSQKPMGNPYTDAKINLYQSILYALDDHSCDVTVVFNGKAIAGTRARKQRTRSFAAFESMNFPVLALIHDDKILRYFRDREPSMDDLKTYHNLNDRVFVLKLTPEVKADIFHLLSSHYDAIILETFGIGGIPEYDDSFEKAIFDWVNSGKTLAVTTQVPEEGCDMEVYKVGKKYSEHPGILQAGDMTTESIVAKLMWILGQTNDQKEIRKMFYQTICLLYTSDAAD
;
A
#
# COMPACT_ATOMS: atom_id res chain seq x y z
N MET A 1 21.21 15.82 16.27
CA MET A 1 19.76 16.02 15.97
C MET A 1 19.47 15.09 14.79
N LYS A 2 18.33 14.34 14.83
CA LYS A 2 17.95 13.45 13.72
C LYS A 2 17.64 14.25 12.46
N LYS A 3 17.95 13.68 11.30
CA LYS A 3 17.73 14.26 9.97
C LYS A 3 16.59 13.56 9.26
N ILE A 4 15.59 14.30 8.82
CA ILE A 4 14.43 13.76 8.09
C ILE A 4 14.43 14.31 6.66
N LEU A 5 14.32 13.44 5.68
CA LEU A 5 14.02 13.81 4.31
C LEU A 5 12.50 13.83 4.10
N MET A 6 11.96 15.00 3.81
CA MET A 6 10.56 15.17 3.43
C MET A 6 10.45 15.19 1.91
N ILE A 7 9.81 14.18 1.36
CA ILE A 7 9.61 14.02 -0.09
C ILE A 7 8.20 14.46 -0.44
N ALA A 8 8.05 15.55 -1.16
CA ALA A 8 6.76 16.08 -1.58
C ALA A 8 6.40 15.55 -2.98
N THR A 9 5.21 14.94 -3.09
CA THR A 9 4.68 14.40 -4.34
C THR A 9 3.43 15.13 -4.86
N GLY A 10 2.90 16.10 -4.11
CA GLY A 10 1.68 16.83 -4.40
C GLY A 10 0.51 16.42 -3.50
N GLY A 11 -0.68 16.31 -4.07
CA GLY A 11 -1.90 15.95 -3.35
C GLY A 11 -2.59 17.12 -2.63
N THR A 12 -3.71 16.84 -1.96
CA THR A 12 -4.56 17.84 -1.30
C THR A 12 -3.81 18.64 -0.23
N ILE A 13 -2.86 18.04 0.48
CA ILE A 13 -2.08 18.70 1.54
C ILE A 13 -1.34 19.94 1.01
N ALA A 14 -0.82 19.87 -0.22
CA ALA A 14 -0.08 20.93 -0.89
C ALA A 14 -0.96 21.81 -1.81
N SER A 15 -2.28 21.58 -1.85
CA SER A 15 -3.18 22.25 -2.76
C SER A 15 -3.72 23.57 -2.19
N LYS A 16 -4.07 24.49 -3.08
CA LYS A 16 -4.87 25.70 -2.79
C LYS A 16 -6.22 25.61 -3.49
N GLU A 17 -7.24 26.16 -2.88
CA GLU A 17 -8.55 26.32 -3.52
C GLU A 17 -8.46 27.38 -4.62
N THR A 18 -8.93 27.04 -5.81
CA THR A 18 -9.05 27.92 -6.97
C THR A 18 -10.49 27.87 -7.49
N GLU A 19 -10.87 28.78 -8.37
CA GLU A 19 -12.20 28.79 -9.03
C GLU A 19 -12.46 27.47 -9.79
N ASN A 20 -11.40 26.75 -10.21
CA ASN A 20 -11.48 25.51 -10.96
C ASN A 20 -11.26 24.25 -10.07
N GLY A 21 -11.30 24.40 -8.73
CA GLY A 21 -11.07 23.32 -7.77
C GLY A 21 -9.70 23.39 -7.10
N LEU A 22 -9.30 22.29 -6.44
CA LEU A 22 -8.03 22.18 -5.74
C LEU A 22 -6.88 21.99 -6.75
N THR A 23 -5.85 22.84 -6.66
CA THR A 23 -4.64 22.74 -7.50
C THR A 23 -3.41 22.71 -6.60
N PRO A 24 -2.46 21.77 -6.79
CA PRO A 24 -1.20 21.74 -6.05
C PRO A 24 -0.44 23.05 -6.23
N ALA A 25 -0.19 23.78 -5.14
CA ALA A 25 0.35 25.14 -5.19
C ALA A 25 1.30 25.50 -4.03
N MET A 26 1.51 24.59 -3.05
CA MET A 26 2.48 24.79 -1.96
C MET A 26 3.71 23.91 -2.18
N THR A 27 4.87 24.46 -1.89
CA THR A 27 6.10 23.68 -1.85
C THR A 27 6.19 22.90 -0.53
N GLY A 28 7.01 21.83 -0.52
CA GLY A 28 7.26 21.09 0.71
C GLY A 28 7.90 21.96 1.81
N GLU A 29 8.69 22.98 1.46
CA GLU A 29 9.27 23.94 2.39
C GLU A 29 8.21 24.81 3.08
N GLU A 30 7.22 25.31 2.31
CA GLU A 30 6.06 26.02 2.85
C GLU A 30 5.24 25.15 3.79
N LEU A 31 5.10 23.85 3.47
CA LEU A 31 4.40 22.87 4.31
C LEU A 31 5.16 22.63 5.62
N ALA A 32 6.46 22.38 5.57
CA ALA A 32 7.30 22.21 6.76
C ALA A 32 7.28 23.44 7.67
N ALA A 33 7.30 24.66 7.08
CA ALA A 33 7.20 25.90 7.82
C ALA A 33 5.83 26.12 8.48
N SER A 34 4.79 25.43 8.01
CA SER A 34 3.42 25.52 8.55
C SER A 34 3.21 24.73 9.84
N VAL A 35 4.19 23.93 10.28
CA VAL A 35 4.10 23.10 11.50
C VAL A 35 4.99 23.70 12.60
N PRO A 36 4.41 24.37 13.61
CA PRO A 36 5.16 24.97 14.69
C PRO A 36 5.92 23.94 15.52
N GLY A 37 7.12 24.29 16.00
CA GLY A 37 7.91 23.49 16.95
C GLY A 37 8.63 22.27 16.35
N ILE A 38 8.46 21.99 15.05
CA ILE A 38 9.14 20.85 14.42
C ILE A 38 10.65 21.12 14.24
N LYS A 39 11.03 22.37 13.96
CA LYS A 39 12.44 22.79 13.74
C LYS A 39 13.32 22.61 14.97
N ASP A 40 12.71 22.59 16.16
CA ASP A 40 13.43 22.37 17.41
C ASP A 40 13.66 20.87 17.70
N LYS A 41 12.97 19.98 16.98
CA LYS A 41 13.01 18.53 17.19
C LYS A 41 13.97 17.82 16.21
N CYS A 42 14.07 18.28 14.98
CA CYS A 42 14.89 17.65 13.93
C CYS A 42 15.32 18.63 12.85
N GLU A 43 16.31 18.20 12.07
CA GLU A 43 16.69 18.86 10.82
C GLU A 43 15.84 18.26 9.68
N ILE A 44 15.10 19.12 8.97
CA ILE A 44 14.26 18.70 7.85
C ILE A 44 14.86 19.24 6.56
N THR A 45 15.16 18.34 5.64
CA THR A 45 15.42 18.67 4.24
C THR A 45 14.17 18.36 3.43
N VAL A 46 13.78 19.26 2.56
CA VAL A 46 12.62 19.10 1.70
C VAL A 46 13.03 18.88 0.26
N MET A 47 12.51 17.83 -0.35
CA MET A 47 12.68 17.51 -1.76
C MET A 47 11.34 17.48 -2.46
N GLN A 48 11.14 18.36 -3.45
CA GLN A 48 9.97 18.31 -4.33
C GLN A 48 10.25 17.32 -5.45
N LEU A 49 9.83 16.07 -5.27
CA LEU A 49 10.07 15.00 -6.24
C LEU A 49 9.11 15.09 -7.44
N MET A 50 7.83 15.38 -7.17
CA MET A 50 6.81 15.60 -8.17
C MET A 50 5.68 16.46 -7.59
N ASN A 51 4.77 16.92 -8.45
CA ASN A 51 3.61 17.70 -8.02
C ASN A 51 2.37 17.25 -8.81
N ILE A 52 1.77 16.14 -8.36
CA ILE A 52 0.65 15.50 -9.06
C ILE A 52 -0.56 15.29 -8.15
N ASP A 53 -1.72 15.20 -8.75
CA ASP A 53 -2.86 14.55 -8.11
C ASP A 53 -2.59 13.05 -8.03
N SER A 54 -2.84 12.44 -6.86
CA SER A 54 -2.56 11.01 -6.64
C SER A 54 -3.35 10.08 -7.55
N THR A 55 -4.45 10.52 -8.14
CA THR A 55 -5.18 9.77 -9.19
C THR A 55 -4.32 9.52 -10.43
N ASN A 56 -3.26 10.29 -10.63
CA ASN A 56 -2.26 10.10 -11.70
C ASN A 56 -1.05 9.27 -11.29
N MET A 57 -1.08 8.64 -10.10
CA MET A 57 0.00 7.77 -9.65
C MET A 57 0.13 6.54 -10.57
N ARG A 58 1.37 6.14 -10.84
CA ARG A 58 1.72 5.00 -11.70
C ARG A 58 2.89 4.21 -11.10
N PRO A 59 3.04 2.92 -11.42
CA PRO A 59 4.13 2.09 -10.88
C PRO A 59 5.53 2.68 -11.07
N ARG A 60 5.83 3.31 -12.21
CA ARG A 60 7.11 4.02 -12.44
C ARG A 60 7.39 5.14 -11.44
N LEU A 61 6.34 5.75 -10.85
CA LEU A 61 6.51 6.81 -9.84
C LEU A 61 6.76 6.20 -8.45
N TRP A 62 6.29 4.99 -8.18
CA TRP A 62 6.69 4.22 -7.00
C TRP A 62 8.16 3.83 -7.06
N GLN A 63 8.64 3.39 -8.25
CA GLN A 63 10.07 3.12 -8.49
C GLN A 63 10.90 4.40 -8.25
N LEU A 64 10.50 5.53 -8.83
CA LEU A 64 11.17 6.81 -8.63
C LEU A 64 11.26 7.21 -7.14
N MET A 65 10.16 7.04 -6.39
CA MET A 65 10.18 7.30 -4.93
C MET A 65 11.10 6.35 -4.19
N SER A 66 11.06 5.05 -4.52
CA SER A 66 11.94 4.05 -3.93
C SER A 66 13.40 4.36 -4.20
N ASP A 67 13.76 4.64 -5.45
CA ASP A 67 15.14 4.98 -5.85
C ASP A 67 15.64 6.24 -5.12
N THR A 68 14.79 7.27 -5.02
CA THR A 68 15.11 8.50 -4.28
C THR A 68 15.37 8.22 -2.80
N ILE A 69 14.55 7.39 -2.16
CA ILE A 69 14.75 7.01 -0.75
C ILE A 69 16.09 6.27 -0.59
N ILE A 70 16.38 5.30 -1.46
CA ILE A 70 17.59 4.49 -1.39
C ILE A 70 18.85 5.33 -1.70
N GLU A 71 18.80 6.24 -2.67
CA GLU A 71 19.88 7.17 -2.97
C GLU A 71 20.28 8.00 -1.74
N HIS A 72 19.30 8.44 -0.96
CA HIS A 72 19.51 9.26 0.23
C HIS A 72 19.47 8.48 1.56
N TYR A 73 19.42 7.13 1.47
CA TYR A 73 19.17 6.30 2.65
C TYR A 73 20.18 6.51 3.77
N ASN A 74 21.46 6.71 3.44
CA ASN A 74 22.53 6.87 4.44
C ASN A 74 22.64 8.30 5.00
N ASP A 75 22.03 9.28 4.35
CA ASP A 75 22.15 10.69 4.73
C ASP A 75 21.10 11.13 5.76
N TYR A 76 20.01 10.36 5.89
CA TYR A 76 18.86 10.68 6.75
C TYR A 76 18.50 9.54 7.70
N ASP A 77 17.90 9.88 8.84
CA ASP A 77 17.45 8.94 9.87
C ASP A 77 16.03 8.44 9.63
N GLY A 78 15.26 9.11 8.77
CA GLY A 78 13.91 8.72 8.39
C GLY A 78 13.37 9.55 7.23
N PHE A 79 12.25 9.10 6.67
CA PHE A 79 11.64 9.67 5.46
C PHE A 79 10.16 9.97 5.73
N VAL A 80 9.69 11.13 5.27
CA VAL A 80 8.27 11.50 5.31
C VAL A 80 7.81 11.87 3.91
N ILE A 81 6.85 11.13 3.36
CA ILE A 81 6.32 11.33 2.01
C ILE A 81 4.96 12.03 2.10
N LEU A 82 4.87 13.22 1.52
CA LEU A 82 3.62 13.95 1.38
C LEU A 82 2.90 13.50 0.12
N HIS A 83 1.73 12.89 0.27
CA HIS A 83 1.04 12.18 -0.79
C HIS A 83 -0.45 12.53 -0.82
N GLY A 84 -1.07 12.48 -1.99
CA GLY A 84 -2.51 12.56 -2.13
C GLY A 84 -3.20 11.30 -1.60
N THR A 85 -4.36 11.45 -0.95
CA THR A 85 -4.99 10.37 -0.18
C THR A 85 -5.57 9.24 -1.02
N ASP A 86 -5.91 9.46 -2.30
CA ASP A 86 -6.69 8.50 -3.10
C ASP A 86 -5.92 7.21 -3.43
N THR A 87 -4.61 7.32 -3.68
CA THR A 87 -3.76 6.17 -3.99
C THR A 87 -2.64 5.95 -2.96
N MET A 88 -2.70 6.62 -1.81
CA MET A 88 -1.67 6.50 -0.76
C MET A 88 -1.51 5.06 -0.28
N ALA A 89 -2.60 4.30 -0.13
CA ALA A 89 -2.54 2.91 0.31
C ALA A 89 -1.80 2.02 -0.71
N TYR A 90 -2.03 2.22 -2.01
CA TYR A 90 -1.27 1.54 -3.07
C TYR A 90 0.21 1.89 -3.03
N THR A 91 0.55 3.18 -2.87
CA THR A 91 1.93 3.64 -2.79
C THR A 91 2.62 3.09 -1.55
N ALA A 92 1.96 3.08 -0.40
CA ALA A 92 2.50 2.52 0.83
C ALA A 92 2.78 1.02 0.70
N ALA A 93 1.84 0.26 0.12
CA ALA A 93 2.05 -1.15 -0.16
C ALA A 93 3.21 -1.37 -1.15
N ALA A 94 3.26 -0.61 -2.26
CA ALA A 94 4.32 -0.75 -3.25
C ALA A 94 5.71 -0.46 -2.67
N LEU A 95 5.86 0.60 -1.88
CA LEU A 95 7.12 0.91 -1.20
C LEU A 95 7.49 -0.16 -0.17
N SER A 96 6.50 -0.78 0.51
CA SER A 96 6.74 -1.90 1.43
C SER A 96 7.34 -3.13 0.73
N TYR A 97 7.01 -3.36 -0.54
CA TYR A 97 7.59 -4.46 -1.32
C TYR A 97 8.88 -4.08 -2.03
N LEU A 98 9.07 -2.81 -2.37
CA LEU A 98 10.29 -2.31 -2.99
C LEU A 98 11.43 -2.09 -1.98
N ILE A 99 11.10 -1.75 -0.73
CA ILE A 99 12.06 -1.49 0.35
C ILE A 99 11.61 -2.32 1.57
N GLN A 100 12.09 -3.54 1.66
CA GLN A 100 11.69 -4.48 2.70
C GLN A 100 12.66 -4.44 3.88
N ASP A 101 12.11 -4.67 5.07
CA ASP A 101 12.87 -4.80 6.31
C ASP A 101 13.74 -3.56 6.60
N SER A 102 13.19 -2.36 6.32
CA SER A 102 13.88 -1.09 6.54
C SER A 102 14.01 -0.77 8.04
N PRO A 103 15.22 -0.65 8.60
CA PRO A 103 15.41 -0.17 9.97
C PRO A 103 15.07 1.30 10.15
N LYS A 104 14.93 2.06 9.06
CA LYS A 104 14.53 3.46 9.11
C LYS A 104 13.06 3.61 8.73
N PRO A 105 12.32 4.49 9.42
CA PRO A 105 10.92 4.74 9.10
C PRO A 105 10.75 5.46 7.76
N ILE A 106 9.82 4.96 6.95
CA ILE A 106 9.36 5.55 5.70
C ILE A 106 7.87 5.83 5.86
N VAL A 107 7.53 7.07 6.19
CA VAL A 107 6.19 7.46 6.62
C VAL A 107 5.46 8.18 5.50
N LEU A 108 4.31 7.66 5.08
CA LEU A 108 3.41 8.34 4.16
C LEU A 108 2.34 9.09 4.93
N THR A 109 2.04 10.30 4.49
CA THR A 109 0.94 11.11 5.03
C THR A 109 0.36 12.04 3.97
N GLY A 110 -0.76 12.65 4.33
CA GLY A 110 -1.49 13.60 3.50
C GLY A 110 -2.59 14.27 4.30
N SER A 111 -3.58 14.82 3.60
CA SER A 111 -4.73 15.40 4.27
C SER A 111 -6.00 15.33 3.43
N GLN A 112 -7.15 15.36 4.11
CA GLN A 112 -8.46 15.50 3.46
C GLN A 112 -8.76 16.95 3.06
N LYS A 113 -8.12 17.92 3.73
CA LYS A 113 -8.24 19.33 3.43
C LYS A 113 -6.87 19.98 3.21
N PRO A 114 -6.80 21.00 2.33
CA PRO A 114 -5.57 21.74 2.09
C PRO A 114 -5.00 22.38 3.35
N MET A 115 -3.68 22.54 3.41
CA MET A 115 -2.97 23.17 4.54
C MET A 115 -3.49 24.56 4.89
N GLY A 116 -3.92 25.34 3.90
CA GLY A 116 -4.48 26.70 4.08
C GLY A 116 -5.92 26.74 4.57
N ASN A 117 -6.63 25.61 4.64
CA ASN A 117 -8.01 25.58 5.15
C ASN A 117 -8.02 25.73 6.68
N PRO A 118 -8.86 26.60 7.28
CA PRO A 118 -8.90 26.81 8.73
C PRO A 118 -9.19 25.55 9.54
N TYR A 119 -9.92 24.61 8.96
CA TYR A 119 -10.31 23.34 9.59
C TYR A 119 -9.54 22.14 9.01
N THR A 120 -8.26 22.35 8.66
CA THR A 120 -7.44 21.33 8.03
C THR A 120 -6.95 20.29 9.04
N ASP A 121 -6.89 19.04 8.59
CA ASP A 121 -6.20 17.93 9.24
C ASP A 121 -4.69 17.87 8.87
N ALA A 122 -4.26 18.66 7.89
CA ALA A 122 -2.91 18.61 7.34
C ALA A 122 -1.80 18.86 8.38
N LYS A 123 -2.00 19.86 9.27
CA LYS A 123 -0.98 20.25 10.26
C LYS A 123 -0.72 19.14 11.27
N ILE A 124 -1.79 18.53 11.77
CA ILE A 124 -1.67 17.44 12.76
C ILE A 124 -1.13 16.17 12.11
N ASN A 125 -1.58 15.81 10.92
CA ASN A 125 -1.08 14.65 10.20
C ASN A 125 0.41 14.79 9.91
N LEU A 126 0.86 15.96 9.44
CA LEU A 126 2.28 16.21 9.17
C LEU A 126 3.11 16.18 10.45
N TYR A 127 2.66 16.85 11.52
CA TYR A 127 3.35 16.84 12.81
C TYR A 127 3.52 15.42 13.35
N GLN A 128 2.45 14.64 13.37
CA GLN A 128 2.45 13.26 13.88
C GLN A 128 3.32 12.33 13.02
N SER A 129 3.36 12.55 11.71
CA SER A 129 4.21 11.78 10.79
C SER A 129 5.69 12.03 11.06
N ILE A 130 6.08 13.28 11.29
CA ILE A 130 7.45 13.61 11.65
C ILE A 130 7.79 13.06 13.04
N LEU A 131 6.88 13.19 14.01
CA LEU A 131 7.07 12.63 15.35
C LEU A 131 7.29 11.12 15.30
N TYR A 132 6.48 10.38 14.50
CA TYR A 132 6.64 8.95 14.31
C TYR A 132 7.96 8.60 13.61
N ALA A 133 8.38 9.40 12.62
CA ALA A 133 9.66 9.21 11.94
C ALA A 133 10.88 9.50 12.84
N LEU A 134 10.70 10.25 13.92
CA LEU A 134 11.75 10.55 14.89
C LEU A 134 11.88 9.50 16.00
N ASP A 135 10.89 8.65 16.17
CA ASP A 135 10.87 7.63 17.22
C ASP A 135 11.85 6.49 16.88
N ASP A 136 12.66 6.07 17.87
CA ASP A 136 13.71 5.07 17.69
C ASP A 136 13.16 3.64 17.43
N HIS A 137 11.89 3.41 17.75
CA HIS A 137 11.21 2.13 17.52
C HIS A 137 10.39 2.11 16.23
N SER A 138 10.43 3.17 15.44
CA SER A 138 9.75 3.23 14.14
C SER A 138 10.64 2.69 13.03
N CYS A 139 10.10 1.83 12.22
CA CYS A 139 10.77 1.19 11.10
C CYS A 139 9.79 0.93 9.95
N ASP A 140 10.27 0.42 8.83
CA ASP A 140 9.49 0.02 7.67
C ASP A 140 8.58 1.14 7.08
N VAL A 141 7.73 0.76 6.14
CA VAL A 141 6.79 1.68 5.49
C VAL A 141 5.49 1.75 6.29
N THR A 142 5.10 2.95 6.66
CA THR A 142 3.95 3.21 7.53
C THR A 142 3.11 4.36 6.98
N VAL A 143 1.78 4.24 7.05
CA VAL A 143 0.87 5.37 6.85
C VAL A 143 0.53 5.98 8.20
N VAL A 144 0.83 7.26 8.38
CA VAL A 144 0.42 8.01 9.57
C VAL A 144 -0.68 8.99 9.21
N PHE A 145 -1.86 8.77 9.78
CA PHE A 145 -3.04 9.56 9.47
C PHE A 145 -4.03 9.59 10.64
N ASN A 146 -4.53 10.78 10.99
CA ASN A 146 -5.52 10.96 12.06
C ASN A 146 -5.13 10.24 13.36
N GLY A 147 -3.89 10.39 13.83
CA GLY A 147 -3.40 9.82 15.08
C GLY A 147 -3.11 8.32 15.05
N LYS A 148 -3.18 7.67 13.90
CA LYS A 148 -2.91 6.23 13.74
C LYS A 148 -1.65 6.03 12.90
N ALA A 149 -0.76 5.15 13.34
CA ALA A 149 0.31 4.58 12.53
C ALA A 149 -0.14 3.21 12.04
N ILE A 150 -0.22 3.02 10.72
CA ILE A 150 -0.77 1.85 10.06
C ILE A 150 0.31 1.23 9.17
N ALA A 151 0.53 -0.08 9.24
CA ALA A 151 1.46 -0.77 8.37
C ALA A 151 1.13 -0.51 6.89
N GLY A 152 2.14 -0.24 6.06
CA GLY A 152 1.95 0.15 4.67
C GLY A 152 1.18 -0.88 3.84
N THR A 153 1.30 -2.17 4.18
CA THR A 153 0.57 -3.27 3.54
C THR A 153 -0.85 -3.48 4.05
N ARG A 154 -1.24 -2.81 5.14
CA ARG A 154 -2.55 -2.95 5.80
C ARG A 154 -3.44 -1.71 5.68
N ALA A 155 -2.90 -0.62 5.16
CA ALA A 155 -3.63 0.64 5.03
C ALA A 155 -4.70 0.54 3.93
N ARG A 156 -5.89 1.05 4.23
CA ARG A 156 -6.98 1.21 3.25
C ARG A 156 -7.71 2.54 3.47
N LYS A 157 -8.01 3.26 2.40
CA LYS A 157 -8.87 4.45 2.45
C LYS A 157 -10.33 4.03 2.54
N GLN A 158 -10.93 4.16 3.72
CA GLN A 158 -12.31 3.75 3.98
C GLN A 158 -13.33 4.90 3.85
N ARG A 159 -12.86 6.16 3.94
CA ARG A 159 -13.77 7.31 3.91
C ARG A 159 -13.25 8.41 2.99
N THR A 160 -14.16 8.98 2.23
CA THR A 160 -13.82 10.01 1.24
C THR A 160 -13.77 11.43 1.80
N ARG A 161 -14.39 11.69 2.96
CA ARG A 161 -14.55 13.04 3.53
C ARG A 161 -14.06 13.20 4.95
N SER A 162 -14.21 12.16 5.78
CA SER A 162 -13.83 12.20 7.20
C SER A 162 -12.33 12.28 7.37
N PHE A 163 -11.85 12.94 8.42
CA PHE A 163 -10.43 12.97 8.77
C PHE A 163 -9.88 11.58 9.15
N ALA A 164 -10.72 10.72 9.77
CA ALA A 164 -10.40 9.31 9.94
C ALA A 164 -10.55 8.54 8.62
N ALA A 165 -9.79 8.93 7.59
CA ALA A 165 -9.97 8.40 6.24
C ALA A 165 -9.39 7.00 6.05
N PHE A 166 -8.32 6.65 6.78
CA PHE A 166 -7.62 5.37 6.66
C PHE A 166 -7.87 4.48 7.87
N GLU A 167 -7.99 3.18 7.61
CA GLU A 167 -8.06 2.12 8.61
C GLU A 167 -6.98 1.06 8.35
N SER A 168 -6.58 0.38 9.44
CA SER A 168 -5.75 -0.81 9.37
C SER A 168 -6.66 -2.01 9.17
N MET A 169 -6.53 -2.70 8.04
CA MET A 169 -7.39 -3.83 7.68
C MET A 169 -6.80 -5.13 8.19
N ASN A 170 -7.61 -5.88 8.94
CA ASN A 170 -7.29 -7.21 9.45
C ASN A 170 -5.97 -7.28 10.27
N PHE A 171 -5.50 -6.14 10.78
CA PHE A 171 -4.31 -6.01 11.59
C PHE A 171 -4.42 -4.81 12.54
N PRO A 172 -3.91 -4.87 13.77
CA PRO A 172 -3.94 -3.72 14.67
C PRO A 172 -3.11 -2.55 14.12
N VAL A 173 -3.44 -1.33 14.54
CA VAL A 173 -2.57 -0.17 14.30
C VAL A 173 -1.23 -0.36 15.02
N LEU A 174 -0.14 0.04 14.39
CA LEU A 174 1.21 -0.07 14.96
C LEU A 174 1.37 0.82 16.20
N ALA A 175 0.79 2.03 16.13
CA ALA A 175 0.79 2.96 17.23
C ALA A 175 -0.41 3.91 17.15
N LEU A 176 -0.79 4.46 18.29
CA LEU A 176 -1.64 5.64 18.41
C LEU A 176 -0.78 6.85 18.79
N ILE A 177 -1.02 7.98 18.15
CA ILE A 177 -0.28 9.22 18.37
C ILE A 177 -1.24 10.26 18.92
N HIS A 178 -1.04 10.62 20.18
CA HIS A 178 -1.81 11.62 20.88
C HIS A 178 -0.89 12.76 21.30
N ASP A 179 -1.16 13.98 20.86
CA ASP A 179 -0.32 15.15 21.05
C ASP A 179 1.12 14.88 20.59
N ASP A 180 2.05 14.79 21.53
CA ASP A 180 3.47 14.51 21.30
C ASP A 180 3.90 13.10 21.78
N LYS A 181 2.95 12.20 22.05
CA LYS A 181 3.21 10.86 22.58
C LYS A 181 2.81 9.78 21.60
N ILE A 182 3.69 8.80 21.42
CA ILE A 182 3.44 7.59 20.66
C ILE A 182 3.15 6.45 21.63
N LEU A 183 1.96 5.86 21.50
CA LEU A 183 1.51 4.74 22.32
C LEU A 183 1.53 3.47 21.47
N ARG A 184 2.39 2.50 21.84
CA ARG A 184 2.49 1.20 21.20
C ARG A 184 1.90 0.12 22.10
N TYR A 185 1.11 -0.77 21.56
CA TYR A 185 0.50 -1.87 22.31
C TYR A 185 1.27 -3.18 22.17
N PHE A 186 2.18 -3.27 21.22
CA PHE A 186 3.09 -4.40 21.01
C PHE A 186 4.44 -3.86 20.55
N ARG A 187 5.48 -4.67 20.69
CA ARG A 187 6.79 -4.33 20.14
C ARG A 187 6.76 -4.59 18.65
N ASP A 188 7.13 -3.57 17.90
CA ASP A 188 7.39 -3.73 16.49
C ASP A 188 8.68 -4.55 16.31
N ARG A 189 8.82 -5.11 15.13
CA ARG A 189 10.08 -5.66 14.67
C ARG A 189 11.14 -4.54 14.65
N GLU A 190 12.36 -4.88 15.06
CA GLU A 190 13.51 -3.97 14.99
C GLU A 190 14.50 -4.53 13.95
N PRO A 191 14.28 -4.30 12.64
CA PRO A 191 15.20 -4.76 11.60
C PRO A 191 16.54 -4.05 11.70
N SER A 192 17.60 -4.74 11.33
CA SER A 192 18.96 -4.21 11.21
C SER A 192 19.24 -3.76 9.76
N MET A 193 20.35 -3.05 9.54
CA MET A 193 20.77 -2.68 8.18
C MET A 193 21.08 -3.90 7.30
N ASP A 194 21.46 -5.03 7.89
CA ASP A 194 21.75 -6.27 7.16
C ASP A 194 20.46 -6.96 6.67
N ASP A 195 19.31 -6.63 7.24
CA ASP A 195 18.02 -7.15 6.84
C ASP A 195 17.41 -6.40 5.65
N LEU A 196 17.84 -5.15 5.39
CA LEU A 196 17.32 -4.29 4.33
C LEU A 196 17.46 -4.94 2.95
N LYS A 197 16.33 -5.10 2.27
CA LYS A 197 16.28 -5.59 0.88
C LYS A 197 15.60 -4.54 0.00
N THR A 198 16.20 -4.30 -1.16
CA THR A 198 15.69 -3.33 -2.12
C THR A 198 15.44 -3.99 -3.47
N TYR A 199 14.33 -3.61 -4.09
CA TYR A 199 13.92 -4.07 -5.39
C TYR A 199 13.57 -2.88 -6.28
N HIS A 200 13.78 -3.02 -7.58
CA HIS A 200 13.49 -1.94 -8.53
C HIS A 200 12.37 -2.33 -9.50
N ASN A 201 12.34 -3.59 -9.93
CA ASN A 201 11.45 -4.01 -11.02
C ASN A 201 10.02 -4.22 -10.54
N LEU A 202 9.08 -3.71 -11.33
CA LEU A 202 7.64 -3.95 -11.20
C LEU A 202 7.09 -4.39 -12.57
N ASN A 203 6.14 -5.33 -12.56
CA ASN A 203 5.32 -5.64 -13.73
C ASN A 203 3.93 -5.06 -13.53
N ASP A 204 3.55 -4.05 -14.30
CA ASP A 204 2.27 -3.35 -14.18
C ASP A 204 1.08 -4.06 -14.85
N ARG A 205 1.31 -5.24 -15.44
CA ARG A 205 0.30 -6.04 -16.13
C ARG A 205 -0.57 -6.88 -15.18
N VAL A 206 -1.10 -6.22 -14.14
CA VAL A 206 -1.98 -6.78 -13.10
C VAL A 206 -3.35 -6.12 -13.19
N PHE A 207 -4.42 -6.91 -13.24
CA PHE A 207 -5.79 -6.42 -13.35
C PHE A 207 -6.63 -6.87 -12.15
N VAL A 208 -7.45 -5.98 -11.61
CA VAL A 208 -8.43 -6.30 -10.56
C VAL A 208 -9.79 -6.51 -11.22
N LEU A 209 -10.29 -7.74 -11.16
CA LEU A 209 -11.61 -8.13 -11.64
C LEU A 209 -12.57 -8.31 -10.46
N LYS A 210 -13.42 -7.33 -10.24
CA LYS A 210 -14.50 -7.43 -9.27
C LYS A 210 -15.67 -8.19 -9.88
N LEU A 211 -16.03 -9.32 -9.27
CA LEU A 211 -17.20 -10.08 -9.71
C LEU A 211 -18.49 -9.32 -9.42
N THR A 212 -19.36 -9.32 -10.40
CA THR A 212 -20.75 -8.88 -10.25
C THR A 212 -21.66 -10.01 -10.75
N PRO A 213 -22.95 -10.09 -10.34
CA PRO A 213 -23.89 -11.02 -10.95
C PRO A 213 -23.86 -10.90 -12.48
N GLU A 214 -23.84 -12.05 -13.18
CA GLU A 214 -23.82 -12.11 -14.65
C GLU A 214 -22.53 -11.61 -15.34
N VAL A 215 -21.41 -11.44 -14.64
CA VAL A 215 -20.13 -11.20 -15.33
C VAL A 215 -19.83 -12.38 -16.26
N LYS A 216 -19.42 -12.09 -17.50
CA LYS A 216 -19.20 -13.13 -18.51
C LYS A 216 -17.78 -13.69 -18.43
N ALA A 217 -17.66 -15.00 -18.62
CA ALA A 217 -16.37 -15.71 -18.55
C ALA A 217 -15.39 -15.31 -19.66
N ASP A 218 -15.86 -14.78 -20.79
CA ASP A 218 -15.04 -14.30 -21.89
C ASP A 218 -14.12 -13.12 -21.52
N ILE A 219 -14.39 -12.45 -20.39
CA ILE A 219 -13.51 -11.40 -19.86
C ILE A 219 -12.07 -11.89 -19.68
N PHE A 220 -11.85 -13.15 -19.26
CA PHE A 220 -10.50 -13.72 -19.12
C PHE A 220 -9.77 -13.75 -20.46
N HIS A 221 -10.46 -14.13 -21.53
CA HIS A 221 -9.88 -14.12 -22.87
C HIS A 221 -9.54 -12.70 -23.34
N LEU A 222 -10.46 -11.74 -23.13
CA LEU A 222 -10.23 -10.33 -23.49
C LEU A 222 -9.03 -9.71 -22.76
N LEU A 223 -8.80 -10.09 -21.52
CA LEU A 223 -7.67 -9.59 -20.73
C LEU A 223 -6.35 -10.28 -21.06
N SER A 224 -6.37 -11.45 -21.68
CA SER A 224 -5.19 -12.32 -21.82
C SER A 224 -4.02 -11.71 -22.59
N SER A 225 -4.27 -10.83 -23.56
CA SER A 225 -3.21 -10.14 -24.32
C SER A 225 -2.57 -8.96 -23.58
N HIS A 226 -3.23 -8.43 -22.55
CA HIS A 226 -2.82 -7.21 -21.86
C HIS A 226 -2.27 -7.44 -20.46
N TYR A 227 -2.67 -8.52 -19.79
CA TYR A 227 -2.36 -8.75 -18.38
C TYR A 227 -1.72 -10.12 -18.16
N ASP A 228 -0.84 -10.21 -17.16
CA ASP A 228 -0.15 -11.42 -16.75
C ASP A 228 -0.72 -11.98 -15.44
N ALA A 229 -1.42 -11.13 -14.65
CA ALA A 229 -2.15 -11.56 -13.49
C ALA A 229 -3.53 -10.92 -13.40
N ILE A 230 -4.48 -11.68 -12.84
CA ILE A 230 -5.80 -11.19 -12.41
C ILE A 230 -5.91 -11.36 -10.91
N ILE A 231 -6.37 -10.32 -10.24
CA ILE A 231 -6.86 -10.37 -8.86
C ILE A 231 -8.37 -10.46 -8.94
N LEU A 232 -8.93 -11.60 -8.53
CA LEU A 232 -10.35 -11.86 -8.59
C LEU A 232 -11.00 -11.53 -7.25
N GLU A 233 -11.75 -10.43 -7.19
CA GLU A 233 -12.56 -10.07 -6.03
C GLU A 233 -13.88 -10.83 -6.06
N THR A 234 -13.98 -11.88 -5.26
CA THR A 234 -15.07 -12.85 -5.21
C THR A 234 -16.18 -12.44 -4.25
N PHE A 235 -17.27 -13.20 -4.23
CA PHE A 235 -18.38 -12.99 -3.30
C PHE A 235 -18.11 -13.67 -1.95
N GLY A 236 -18.54 -13.01 -0.87
CA GLY A 236 -18.46 -13.58 0.48
C GLY A 236 -17.05 -14.06 0.82
N ILE A 237 -16.90 -15.26 1.33
CA ILE A 237 -15.64 -15.84 1.79
C ILE A 237 -14.76 -16.43 0.67
N GLY A 238 -15.12 -16.26 -0.60
CA GLY A 238 -14.38 -16.79 -1.75
C GLY A 238 -15.28 -17.43 -2.82
N GLY A 239 -16.56 -17.06 -2.83
CA GLY A 239 -17.56 -17.62 -3.76
C GLY A 239 -17.29 -17.18 -5.23
N ILE A 240 -17.13 -18.17 -6.10
CA ILE A 240 -17.00 -18.02 -7.56
C ILE A 240 -18.25 -18.59 -8.22
N PRO A 241 -18.89 -17.89 -9.18
CA PRO A 241 -20.07 -18.41 -9.86
C PRO A 241 -19.72 -19.63 -10.73
N GLU A 242 -20.62 -20.61 -10.81
CA GLU A 242 -20.42 -21.79 -11.65
C GLU A 242 -20.90 -21.58 -13.09
N TYR A 243 -22.08 -20.97 -13.29
CA TYR A 243 -22.64 -20.63 -14.60
C TYR A 243 -22.34 -21.66 -15.70
N ASP A 244 -22.92 -22.82 -15.70
CA ASP A 244 -22.72 -23.85 -16.73
C ASP A 244 -21.24 -24.24 -16.98
N ASP A 245 -20.40 -24.21 -15.96
CA ASP A 245 -18.96 -24.47 -15.95
C ASP A 245 -18.09 -23.53 -16.83
N SER A 246 -18.69 -22.54 -17.48
CA SER A 246 -17.95 -21.63 -18.36
C SER A 246 -16.91 -20.79 -17.62
N PHE A 247 -17.24 -20.39 -16.38
CA PHE A 247 -16.37 -19.59 -15.56
C PHE A 247 -15.18 -20.38 -15.02
N GLU A 248 -15.43 -21.63 -14.60
CA GLU A 248 -14.38 -22.55 -14.18
C GLU A 248 -13.39 -22.81 -15.31
N LYS A 249 -13.90 -23.14 -16.50
CA LYS A 249 -13.07 -23.37 -17.67
C LYS A 249 -12.19 -22.17 -17.99
N ALA A 250 -12.75 -20.94 -17.96
CA ALA A 250 -12.00 -19.73 -18.27
C ALA A 250 -10.88 -19.46 -17.24
N ILE A 251 -11.12 -19.74 -15.95
CA ILE A 251 -10.11 -19.65 -14.90
C ILE A 251 -8.96 -20.64 -15.15
N PHE A 252 -9.28 -21.92 -15.42
CA PHE A 252 -8.26 -22.92 -15.67
C PHE A 252 -7.51 -22.68 -16.98
N ASP A 253 -8.18 -22.24 -18.04
CA ASP A 253 -7.51 -21.83 -19.28
C ASP A 253 -6.52 -20.67 -19.04
N TRP A 254 -6.89 -19.70 -18.20
CA TRP A 254 -6.02 -18.60 -17.79
C TRP A 254 -4.75 -19.08 -17.09
N VAL A 255 -4.88 -19.87 -16.01
CA VAL A 255 -3.72 -20.31 -15.23
C VAL A 255 -2.89 -21.36 -15.95
N ASN A 256 -3.48 -22.24 -16.77
CA ASN A 256 -2.79 -23.20 -17.60
C ASN A 256 -1.99 -22.54 -18.75
N SER A 257 -2.33 -21.31 -19.13
CA SER A 257 -1.53 -20.51 -20.05
C SER A 257 -0.25 -19.91 -19.42
N GLY A 258 0.04 -20.22 -18.16
CA GLY A 258 1.20 -19.73 -17.43
C GLY A 258 0.96 -18.39 -16.72
N LYS A 259 -0.28 -17.91 -16.67
CA LYS A 259 -0.66 -16.66 -16.01
C LYS A 259 -1.08 -16.89 -14.54
N THR A 260 -1.04 -15.83 -13.74
CA THR A 260 -1.34 -15.89 -12.31
C THR A 260 -2.77 -15.44 -12.03
N LEU A 261 -3.44 -16.12 -11.12
CA LEU A 261 -4.71 -15.69 -10.53
C LEU A 261 -4.56 -15.58 -9.02
N ALA A 262 -4.81 -14.41 -8.46
CA ALA A 262 -4.97 -14.25 -7.01
C ALA A 262 -6.45 -14.09 -6.69
N VAL A 263 -6.94 -14.85 -5.73
CA VAL A 263 -8.33 -14.81 -5.28
C VAL A 263 -8.40 -14.08 -3.94
N THR A 264 -9.29 -13.10 -3.87
CA THR A 264 -9.62 -12.35 -2.67
C THR A 264 -11.14 -12.13 -2.60
N THR A 265 -11.60 -11.42 -1.60
CA THR A 265 -13.02 -11.12 -1.40
C THR A 265 -13.33 -9.64 -1.58
N GLN A 266 -14.59 -9.35 -1.95
CA GLN A 266 -15.13 -7.98 -1.96
C GLN A 266 -15.46 -7.48 -0.55
N VAL A 267 -15.52 -8.40 0.43
CA VAL A 267 -15.79 -8.07 1.83
C VAL A 267 -14.49 -7.58 2.47
N PRO A 268 -14.46 -6.38 3.04
CA PRO A 268 -13.20 -5.75 3.45
C PRO A 268 -12.55 -6.37 4.68
N GLU A 269 -13.31 -7.07 5.52
CA GLU A 269 -12.85 -7.66 6.78
C GLU A 269 -12.95 -9.18 6.76
N GLU A 270 -12.13 -9.86 7.58
CA GLU A 270 -12.06 -11.30 7.81
C GLU A 270 -11.39 -12.09 6.67
N GLY A 271 -11.24 -11.51 5.48
CA GLY A 271 -10.48 -12.12 4.38
C GLY A 271 -11.23 -13.18 3.58
N CYS A 272 -10.47 -13.93 2.76
CA CYS A 272 -10.93 -14.94 1.83
C CYS A 272 -10.38 -16.30 2.21
N ASP A 273 -11.26 -17.30 2.31
CA ASP A 273 -10.91 -18.71 2.51
C ASP A 273 -11.72 -19.58 1.53
N MET A 274 -11.05 -20.06 0.49
CA MET A 274 -11.70 -20.90 -0.54
C MET A 274 -11.92 -22.33 -0.09
N GLU A 275 -11.30 -22.78 1.00
CA GLU A 275 -11.39 -24.17 1.45
C GLU A 275 -12.68 -24.47 2.23
N VAL A 276 -13.36 -23.42 2.68
CA VAL A 276 -14.63 -23.52 3.39
C VAL A 276 -15.71 -24.23 2.56
N TYR A 277 -15.68 -24.03 1.23
CA TYR A 277 -16.65 -24.66 0.34
C TYR A 277 -15.99 -25.69 -0.58
N LYS A 278 -16.67 -26.86 -0.75
CA LYS A 278 -16.21 -27.94 -1.64
C LYS A 278 -15.85 -27.44 -3.06
N VAL A 279 -16.61 -26.47 -3.56
CA VAL A 279 -16.39 -25.86 -4.88
C VAL A 279 -15.07 -25.08 -4.96
N GLY A 280 -14.65 -24.47 -3.86
CA GLY A 280 -13.40 -23.70 -3.79
C GLY A 280 -12.15 -24.56 -3.77
N LYS A 281 -12.23 -25.79 -3.22
CA LYS A 281 -11.06 -26.66 -3.06
C LYS A 281 -10.35 -26.98 -4.39
N LYS A 282 -11.10 -27.17 -5.48
CA LYS A 282 -10.51 -27.41 -6.82
C LYS A 282 -9.65 -26.26 -7.32
N TYR A 283 -9.92 -25.03 -6.88
CA TYR A 283 -9.12 -23.86 -7.22
C TYR A 283 -7.88 -23.73 -6.32
N SER A 284 -8.01 -23.97 -5.02
CA SER A 284 -6.89 -23.86 -4.06
C SER A 284 -5.76 -24.86 -4.33
N GLU A 285 -6.07 -26.01 -4.92
CA GLU A 285 -5.08 -27.04 -5.27
C GLU A 285 -4.24 -26.70 -6.52
N HIS A 286 -4.66 -25.73 -7.34
CA HIS A 286 -3.93 -25.38 -8.55
C HIS A 286 -2.75 -24.42 -8.26
N PRO A 287 -1.51 -24.72 -8.69
CA PRO A 287 -0.32 -23.91 -8.33
C PRO A 287 -0.37 -22.47 -8.85
N GLY A 288 -1.05 -22.21 -9.96
CA GLY A 288 -1.24 -20.87 -10.54
C GLY A 288 -2.35 -20.04 -9.91
N ILE A 289 -3.07 -20.60 -8.89
CA ILE A 289 -4.12 -19.90 -8.16
C ILE A 289 -3.65 -19.64 -6.74
N LEU A 290 -3.63 -18.38 -6.35
CA LEU A 290 -3.13 -17.90 -5.06
C LEU A 290 -4.31 -17.42 -4.22
N GLN A 291 -4.36 -17.78 -2.95
CA GLN A 291 -5.31 -17.24 -1.99
C GLN A 291 -4.70 -16.04 -1.27
N ALA A 292 -5.36 -14.90 -1.35
CA ALA A 292 -4.83 -13.69 -0.74
C ALA A 292 -5.14 -13.58 0.78
N GLY A 293 -5.95 -14.48 1.31
CA GLY A 293 -6.32 -14.45 2.73
C GLY A 293 -6.92 -13.11 3.12
N ASP A 294 -6.33 -12.49 4.12
CA ASP A 294 -6.79 -11.23 4.72
C ASP A 294 -6.13 -9.96 4.16
N MET A 295 -5.38 -10.09 3.04
CA MET A 295 -4.71 -8.95 2.40
C MET A 295 -5.71 -7.95 1.84
N THR A 296 -5.36 -6.66 1.86
CA THR A 296 -6.11 -5.63 1.13
C THR A 296 -5.87 -5.75 -0.38
N THR A 297 -6.83 -5.35 -1.19
CA THR A 297 -6.66 -5.31 -2.66
C THR A 297 -5.46 -4.46 -3.06
N GLU A 298 -5.25 -3.33 -2.38
CA GLU A 298 -4.10 -2.44 -2.60
C GLU A 298 -2.77 -3.17 -2.39
N SER A 299 -2.69 -3.98 -1.34
CA SER A 299 -1.50 -4.77 -1.05
C SER A 299 -1.29 -5.90 -2.06
N ILE A 300 -2.35 -6.61 -2.45
CA ILE A 300 -2.26 -7.69 -3.45
C ILE A 300 -1.79 -7.15 -4.80
N VAL A 301 -2.32 -6.00 -5.25
CA VAL A 301 -1.89 -5.33 -6.48
C VAL A 301 -0.39 -5.06 -6.44
N ALA A 302 0.08 -4.38 -5.40
CA ALA A 302 1.48 -4.03 -5.26
C ALA A 302 2.38 -5.28 -5.14
N LYS A 303 1.95 -6.31 -4.38
CA LYS A 303 2.69 -7.56 -4.19
C LYS A 303 2.86 -8.32 -5.51
N LEU A 304 1.79 -8.46 -6.28
CA LEU A 304 1.86 -9.13 -7.59
C LEU A 304 2.70 -8.36 -8.59
N MET A 305 2.58 -7.04 -8.65
CA MET A 305 3.44 -6.22 -9.52
C MET A 305 4.91 -6.40 -9.16
N TRP A 306 5.24 -6.45 -7.87
CA TRP A 306 6.59 -6.71 -7.40
C TRP A 306 7.05 -8.12 -7.75
N ILE A 307 6.29 -9.18 -7.43
CA ILE A 307 6.66 -10.56 -7.68
C ILE A 307 6.89 -10.80 -9.17
N LEU A 308 5.95 -10.39 -10.02
CA LEU A 308 6.02 -10.56 -11.48
C LEU A 308 7.12 -9.69 -12.13
N GLY A 309 7.63 -8.69 -11.41
CA GLY A 309 8.83 -7.96 -11.78
C GLY A 309 10.13 -8.73 -11.51
N GLN A 310 10.09 -9.78 -10.66
CA GLN A 310 11.27 -10.59 -10.31
C GLN A 310 11.30 -11.93 -11.06
N THR A 311 10.15 -12.57 -11.26
CA THR A 311 10.10 -13.94 -11.82
C THR A 311 8.81 -14.21 -12.61
N ASN A 312 8.89 -15.14 -13.56
CA ASN A 312 7.74 -15.74 -14.27
C ASN A 312 7.54 -17.21 -13.89
N ASP A 313 8.37 -17.78 -13.03
CA ASP A 313 8.23 -19.16 -12.57
C ASP A 313 7.10 -19.28 -11.53
N GLN A 314 6.09 -20.11 -11.84
CA GLN A 314 4.88 -20.25 -11.02
C GLN A 314 5.17 -20.74 -9.59
N LYS A 315 6.19 -21.57 -9.40
CA LYS A 315 6.56 -22.07 -8.05
C LYS A 315 7.20 -20.94 -7.23
N GLU A 316 8.06 -20.16 -7.86
CA GLU A 316 8.70 -19.03 -7.18
C GLU A 316 7.69 -17.90 -6.92
N ILE A 317 6.76 -17.63 -7.86
CA ILE A 317 5.64 -16.70 -7.66
C ILE A 317 4.85 -17.11 -6.41
N ARG A 318 4.44 -18.39 -6.31
CA ARG A 318 3.68 -18.90 -5.16
C ARG A 318 4.47 -18.75 -3.85
N LYS A 319 5.74 -19.13 -3.84
CA LYS A 319 6.63 -19.00 -2.67
C LYS A 319 6.75 -17.55 -2.21
N MET A 320 7.02 -16.61 -3.13
CA MET A 320 7.12 -15.19 -2.81
C MET A 320 5.77 -14.59 -2.37
N PHE A 321 4.66 -15.09 -2.91
CA PHE A 321 3.33 -14.60 -2.54
C PHE A 321 2.98 -14.91 -1.08
N TYR A 322 3.33 -16.09 -0.59
CA TYR A 322 3.09 -16.50 0.80
C TYR A 322 4.20 -16.09 1.77
N GLN A 323 5.30 -15.53 1.28
CA GLN A 323 6.31 -14.96 2.14
C GLN A 323 5.77 -13.76 2.92
N THR A 324 5.96 -13.77 4.25
CA THR A 324 5.62 -12.63 5.12
C THR A 324 6.56 -11.46 4.84
N ILE A 325 6.00 -10.31 4.50
CA ILE A 325 6.73 -9.07 4.22
C ILE A 325 5.97 -7.93 4.91
N CYS A 326 6.69 -7.08 5.68
CA CYS A 326 6.14 -5.89 6.32
C CYS A 326 4.82 -6.17 7.06
N LEU A 327 4.83 -7.16 7.95
CA LEU A 327 3.68 -7.57 8.80
C LEU A 327 2.47 -8.10 8.01
N LEU A 328 2.65 -8.48 6.75
CA LEU A 328 1.63 -9.17 5.98
C LEU A 328 1.74 -10.67 6.21
N TYR A 329 0.97 -11.18 7.15
CA TYR A 329 0.82 -12.62 7.38
C TYR A 329 -0.26 -13.17 6.46
N THR A 330 -0.01 -14.33 5.86
CA THR A 330 -1.03 -15.17 5.24
C THR A 330 -1.26 -16.38 6.14
N SER A 331 -2.44 -16.98 6.10
CA SER A 331 -2.78 -18.13 6.93
C SER A 331 -1.79 -19.30 6.83
N ASP A 332 -1.12 -19.43 5.68
CA ASP A 332 -0.12 -20.48 5.43
C ASP A 332 1.28 -20.14 5.97
N ALA A 333 1.51 -18.96 6.53
CA ALA A 333 2.80 -18.56 7.12
C ALA A 333 2.90 -18.84 8.62
N ALA A 334 1.88 -19.49 9.21
CA ALA A 334 1.80 -19.80 10.64
C ALA A 334 2.25 -21.23 11.00
N ASP A 335 2.68 -22.06 10.01
CA ASP A 335 3.21 -23.41 10.21
C ASP A 335 4.76 -23.48 10.06
#